data_eb15f314b2f8adc9f318e3c50ebd4428
#
_entry.id   eb15f314b2f8adc9f318e3c50ebd4428
#
_cell.length_a   1.000
_cell.length_b   1.000
_cell.length_c   1.000
_cell.angle_alpha   90.00
_cell.angle_beta   90.00
_cell.angle_gamma   90.00
#
_symmetry.space_group_name_H-M   'P 1'
#
loop_
_entity.id
_entity.type
_entity.pdbx_description
1 polymer ?
#
loop_
_entity_poly.entity_id
_entity_poly.type
_entity_poly.pdbx_seq_one_letter_code
_entity_poly.pdbx_strand_id
1 'polypeptide(L)'
;MKNLKDKRYWLVGASEGIGYELAKKMDNLGASLIVSARNTDKLSALSEKLRMPTQVVYCDVTDSESIKDAYDVIGPIDGVIYMVGEYTPMHSQNWVDQDVIRMADTNFLGALRVLGACMPKFVSTDNGHIVIVGSLAGFTGLQGAIGYGASLSLIHI
;
A
#
# COMPACT_ATOMS: atom_id res chain seq x y z
N MET A 1 14.71 -0.39 -19.54
CA MET A 1 13.82 -0.59 -18.37
C MET A 1 14.06 -1.99 -17.83
N LYS A 2 14.12 -2.18 -16.49
CA LYS A 2 14.21 -3.53 -15.92
C LYS A 2 12.93 -4.30 -16.27
N ASN A 3 13.09 -5.49 -16.80
CA ASN A 3 12.00 -6.43 -17.04
C ASN A 3 11.55 -7.00 -15.69
N LEU A 4 10.25 -7.02 -15.42
CA LEU A 4 9.65 -7.62 -14.23
C LEU A 4 9.04 -9.00 -14.52
N LYS A 5 9.39 -9.58 -15.67
CA LYS A 5 8.93 -10.92 -16.05
C LYS A 5 9.30 -11.92 -14.95
N ASP A 6 8.36 -12.78 -14.66
CA ASP A 6 8.47 -13.81 -13.62
C ASP A 6 8.59 -13.29 -12.17
N LYS A 7 8.34 -11.96 -11.97
CA LYS A 7 8.27 -11.35 -10.65
C LYS A 7 6.82 -11.20 -10.20
N ARG A 8 6.60 -11.45 -8.92
CA ARG A 8 5.28 -11.39 -8.30
C ARG A 8 5.25 -10.35 -7.19
N TYR A 9 4.40 -9.34 -7.33
CA TYR A 9 4.32 -8.20 -6.42
C TYR A 9 2.94 -8.07 -5.78
N TRP A 10 2.94 -7.78 -4.48
CA TRP A 10 1.75 -7.38 -3.75
C TRP A 10 1.61 -5.85 -3.74
N LEU A 11 0.56 -5.34 -4.40
CA LEU A 11 0.23 -3.92 -4.47
C LEU A 11 -0.89 -3.62 -3.47
N VAL A 12 -0.55 -3.00 -2.34
CA VAL A 12 -1.50 -2.61 -1.29
C VAL A 12 -1.97 -1.19 -1.54
N GLY A 13 -3.28 -1.03 -1.84
CA GLY A 13 -3.88 0.26 -2.22
C GLY A 13 -3.96 0.46 -3.74
N ALA A 14 -4.34 -0.58 -4.49
CA ALA A 14 -4.37 -0.55 -5.96
C ALA A 14 -5.73 -0.20 -6.58
N SER A 15 -6.77 0.10 -5.78
CA SER A 15 -8.12 0.34 -6.29
C SER A 15 -8.29 1.63 -7.09
N GLU A 16 -7.40 2.61 -6.90
CA GLU A 16 -7.45 3.91 -7.58
C GLU A 16 -6.11 4.65 -7.52
N GLY A 17 -6.04 5.83 -8.16
CA GLY A 17 -4.90 6.75 -8.08
C GLY A 17 -3.58 6.12 -8.53
N ILE A 18 -2.53 6.34 -7.75
CA ILE A 18 -1.16 5.88 -8.04
C ILE A 18 -1.11 4.36 -8.16
N GLY A 19 -1.77 3.65 -7.25
CA GLY A 19 -1.76 2.18 -7.22
C GLY A 19 -2.39 1.56 -8.46
N TYR A 20 -3.49 2.12 -8.93
CA TYR A 20 -4.15 1.69 -10.16
C TYR A 20 -3.24 1.86 -11.39
N GLU A 21 -2.62 3.04 -11.56
CA GLU A 21 -1.74 3.30 -12.69
C GLU A 21 -0.41 2.52 -12.61
N LEU A 22 0.10 2.31 -11.39
CA LEU A 22 1.29 1.48 -11.20
C LEU A 22 1.01 0.01 -11.56
N ALA A 23 -0.14 -0.53 -11.20
CA ALA A 23 -0.52 -1.90 -11.57
C ALA A 23 -0.49 -2.10 -13.09
N LYS A 24 -1.07 -1.19 -13.86
CA LYS A 24 -1.03 -1.22 -15.33
C LYS A 24 0.39 -1.14 -15.88
N LYS A 25 1.23 -0.33 -15.25
CA LYS A 25 2.63 -0.16 -15.67
C LYS A 25 3.47 -1.40 -15.39
N MET A 26 3.28 -2.04 -14.23
CA MET A 26 3.98 -3.27 -13.87
C MET A 26 3.49 -4.46 -14.70
N ASP A 27 2.20 -4.54 -15.01
CA ASP A 27 1.63 -5.49 -15.96
C ASP A 27 2.31 -5.40 -17.33
N ASN A 28 2.48 -4.17 -17.85
CA ASN A 28 3.19 -3.94 -19.12
C ASN A 28 4.67 -4.36 -19.09
N LEU A 29 5.27 -4.46 -17.91
CA LEU A 29 6.64 -4.94 -17.69
C LEU A 29 6.69 -6.45 -17.40
N GLY A 30 5.56 -7.14 -17.43
CA GLY A 30 5.44 -8.58 -17.29
C GLY A 30 5.35 -9.11 -15.85
N ALA A 31 5.08 -8.26 -14.86
CA ALA A 31 4.89 -8.71 -13.49
C ALA A 31 3.54 -9.39 -13.29
N SER A 32 3.53 -10.48 -12.51
CA SER A 32 2.31 -11.03 -11.91
C SER A 32 1.95 -10.22 -10.67
N LEU A 33 0.68 -9.87 -10.52
CA LEU A 33 0.26 -8.93 -9.49
C LEU A 33 -0.74 -9.55 -8.50
N ILE A 34 -0.60 -9.19 -7.24
CA ILE A 34 -1.65 -9.26 -6.25
C ILE A 34 -2.07 -7.82 -5.97
N VAL A 35 -3.34 -7.50 -6.21
CA VAL A 35 -3.89 -6.16 -5.99
C VAL A 35 -4.84 -6.21 -4.82
N SER A 36 -4.64 -5.34 -3.82
CA SER A 36 -5.50 -5.31 -2.64
C SER A 36 -5.92 -3.91 -2.22
N ALA A 37 -7.13 -3.85 -1.71
CA ALA A 37 -7.78 -2.68 -1.11
C ALA A 37 -9.08 -3.13 -0.44
N ARG A 38 -9.79 -2.20 0.22
CA ARG A 38 -11.13 -2.43 0.77
C ARG A 38 -12.21 -2.59 -0.32
N ASN A 39 -12.07 -1.89 -1.44
CA ASN A 39 -13.03 -1.94 -2.55
C ASN A 39 -12.61 -2.99 -3.59
N THR A 40 -13.12 -4.20 -3.46
CA THR A 40 -12.82 -5.33 -4.34
C THR A 40 -13.44 -5.21 -5.73
N ASP A 41 -14.55 -4.48 -5.88
CA ASP A 41 -15.18 -4.26 -7.18
C ASP A 41 -14.27 -3.43 -8.10
N LYS A 42 -13.66 -2.36 -7.55
CA LYS A 42 -12.67 -1.57 -8.29
C LYS A 42 -11.42 -2.39 -8.65
N LEU A 43 -10.99 -3.30 -7.78
CA LEU A 43 -9.86 -4.18 -8.04
C LEU A 43 -10.18 -5.22 -9.11
N SER A 44 -11.39 -5.78 -9.12
CA SER A 44 -11.87 -6.71 -10.15
C SER A 44 -11.89 -6.03 -11.51
N ALA A 45 -12.48 -4.83 -11.58
CA ALA A 45 -12.49 -4.02 -12.80
C ALA A 45 -11.08 -3.60 -13.27
N LEU A 46 -10.09 -3.48 -12.37
CA LEU A 46 -8.70 -3.32 -12.73
C LEU A 46 -8.12 -4.61 -13.30
N SER A 47 -8.32 -5.75 -12.63
CA SER A 47 -7.74 -7.04 -13.02
C SER A 47 -8.18 -7.47 -14.41
N GLU A 48 -9.42 -7.17 -14.82
CA GLU A 48 -9.95 -7.43 -16.17
C GLU A 48 -9.20 -6.67 -17.28
N LYS A 49 -8.50 -5.59 -16.94
CA LYS A 49 -7.72 -4.77 -17.86
C LYS A 49 -6.24 -5.15 -17.93
N LEU A 50 -5.80 -6.03 -17.05
CA LEU A 50 -4.41 -6.49 -16.97
C LEU A 50 -4.25 -7.78 -17.79
N ARG A 51 -3.07 -7.96 -18.37
CA ARG A 51 -2.73 -9.10 -19.24
C ARG A 51 -2.05 -10.23 -18.50
N MET A 52 -1.33 -9.88 -17.44
CA MET A 52 -0.62 -10.86 -16.63
C MET A 52 -1.52 -11.41 -15.51
N PRO A 53 -1.23 -12.61 -14.98
CA PRO A 53 -1.99 -13.17 -13.88
C PRO A 53 -2.09 -12.18 -12.72
N THR A 54 -3.32 -11.87 -12.33
CA THR A 54 -3.61 -10.89 -11.27
C THR A 54 -4.59 -11.50 -10.27
N GLN A 55 -4.18 -11.50 -9.00
CA GLN A 55 -5.02 -11.95 -7.89
C GLN A 55 -5.62 -10.73 -7.20
N VAL A 56 -6.93 -10.73 -7.01
CA VAL A 56 -7.66 -9.71 -6.25
C VAL A 56 -7.84 -10.21 -4.82
N VAL A 57 -7.42 -9.40 -3.83
CA VAL A 57 -7.50 -9.74 -2.42
C VAL A 57 -8.04 -8.55 -1.62
N TYR A 58 -9.08 -8.78 -0.82
CA TYR A 58 -9.53 -7.79 0.16
C TYR A 58 -8.43 -7.54 1.20
N CYS A 59 -8.20 -6.29 1.55
CA CYS A 59 -7.28 -5.93 2.63
C CYS A 59 -7.65 -4.56 3.21
N ASP A 60 -7.95 -4.53 4.51
CA ASP A 60 -8.01 -3.31 5.30
C ASP A 60 -6.73 -3.19 6.13
N VAL A 61 -5.93 -2.17 5.84
CA VAL A 61 -4.63 -1.97 6.49
C VAL A 61 -4.73 -1.48 7.93
N THR A 62 -5.92 -1.08 8.37
CA THR A 62 -6.18 -0.70 9.77
C THR A 62 -6.53 -1.90 10.64
N ASP A 63 -6.79 -3.06 10.02
CA ASP A 63 -7.11 -4.33 10.67
C ASP A 63 -5.99 -5.36 10.49
N SER A 64 -5.36 -5.76 11.59
CA SER A 64 -4.27 -6.73 11.59
C SER A 64 -4.71 -8.13 11.15
N GLU A 65 -5.95 -8.52 11.44
CA GLU A 65 -6.50 -9.82 11.05
C GLU A 65 -6.77 -9.84 9.55
N SER A 66 -7.34 -8.76 9.00
CA SER A 66 -7.51 -8.59 7.56
C SER A 66 -6.18 -8.69 6.78
N ILE A 67 -5.10 -8.10 7.31
CA ILE A 67 -3.77 -8.18 6.69
C ILE A 67 -3.24 -9.61 6.75
N LYS A 68 -3.40 -10.28 7.89
CA LYS A 68 -2.97 -11.67 8.06
C LYS A 68 -3.69 -12.59 7.06
N ASP A 69 -5.02 -12.50 7.00
CA ASP A 69 -5.84 -13.28 6.07
C ASP A 69 -5.45 -13.02 4.61
N ALA A 70 -5.23 -11.74 4.25
CA ALA A 70 -4.74 -11.38 2.94
C ALA A 70 -3.38 -12.03 2.65
N TYR A 71 -2.43 -11.97 3.60
CA TYR A 71 -1.09 -12.52 3.42
C TYR A 71 -1.10 -14.06 3.30
N ASP A 72 -1.95 -14.73 4.07
CA ASP A 72 -2.07 -16.19 4.05
C ASP A 72 -2.54 -16.74 2.69
N VAL A 73 -3.35 -15.98 1.95
CA VAL A 73 -3.88 -16.41 0.65
C VAL A 73 -3.05 -15.98 -0.56
N ILE A 74 -2.15 -15.01 -0.42
CA ILE A 74 -1.37 -14.52 -1.57
C ILE A 74 -0.21 -15.42 -1.96
N GLY A 75 0.30 -16.23 -1.05
CA GLY A 75 1.46 -17.10 -1.30
C GLY A 75 2.78 -16.31 -1.48
N PRO A 76 3.82 -16.94 -2.05
CA PRO A 76 5.13 -16.30 -2.19
C PRO A 76 5.11 -15.06 -3.08
N ILE A 77 5.83 -14.02 -2.66
CA ILE A 77 5.99 -12.76 -3.40
C ILE A 77 7.47 -12.36 -3.46
N ASP A 78 7.86 -11.64 -4.52
CA ASP A 78 9.19 -11.03 -4.67
C ASP A 78 9.25 -9.64 -4.04
N GLY A 79 8.10 -9.00 -3.86
CA GLY A 79 8.07 -7.68 -3.24
C GLY A 79 6.67 -7.21 -2.87
N VAL A 80 6.63 -6.19 -2.03
CA VAL A 80 5.41 -5.50 -1.59
C VAL A 80 5.56 -4.01 -1.85
N ILE A 81 4.48 -3.39 -2.34
CA ILE A 81 4.40 -1.95 -2.56
C ILE A 81 3.20 -1.41 -1.79
N TYR A 82 3.48 -0.60 -0.78
CA TYR A 82 2.46 0.05 0.05
C TYR A 82 2.13 1.44 -0.50
N MET A 83 0.88 1.64 -0.90
CA MET A 83 0.40 2.87 -1.53
C MET A 83 -0.89 3.38 -0.90
N VAL A 84 -1.30 2.79 0.21
CA VAL A 84 -2.48 3.28 0.92
C VAL A 84 -2.15 4.58 1.61
N GLY A 85 -3.00 5.57 1.41
CA GLY A 85 -2.88 6.86 2.08
C GLY A 85 -4.24 7.50 2.27
N GLU A 86 -4.42 8.11 3.43
CA GLU A 86 -5.59 8.90 3.76
C GLU A 86 -5.17 10.33 4.04
N TYR A 87 -5.91 11.28 3.49
CA TYR A 87 -5.71 12.70 3.69
C TYR A 87 -7.02 13.42 4.01
N THR A 88 -7.09 13.97 5.19
CA THR A 88 -8.17 14.88 5.62
C THR A 88 -7.56 16.24 5.92
N PRO A 89 -7.84 17.26 5.08
CA PRO A 89 -7.36 18.64 5.34
C PRO A 89 -7.87 19.16 6.68
N MET A 90 -6.97 19.75 7.48
CA MET A 90 -7.32 20.22 8.82
C MET A 90 -6.44 21.39 9.24
N HIS A 91 -7.07 22.46 9.71
CA HIS A 91 -6.39 23.53 10.41
C HIS A 91 -6.45 23.34 11.92
N SER A 92 -5.48 23.86 12.66
CA SER A 92 -5.40 23.71 14.12
C SER A 92 -6.63 24.23 14.87
N GLN A 93 -7.33 25.21 14.31
CA GLN A 93 -8.58 25.77 14.87
C GLN A 93 -9.77 24.80 14.77
N ASN A 94 -9.70 23.84 13.84
CA ASN A 94 -10.76 22.87 13.57
C ASN A 94 -10.22 21.44 13.79
N TRP A 95 -9.53 21.25 14.92
CA TRP A 95 -8.90 19.96 15.25
C TRP A 95 -9.94 18.87 15.49
N VAL A 96 -9.78 17.73 14.83
CA VAL A 96 -10.59 16.51 15.01
C VAL A 96 -9.64 15.35 15.28
N ASP A 97 -9.57 14.92 16.54
CA ASP A 97 -8.64 13.88 17.00
C ASP A 97 -8.75 12.58 16.18
N GLN A 98 -9.98 12.15 15.91
CA GLN A 98 -10.25 10.91 15.19
C GLN A 98 -9.68 10.91 13.77
N ASP A 99 -9.71 12.05 13.08
CA ASP A 99 -9.16 12.18 11.73
C ASP A 99 -7.64 12.11 11.74
N VAL A 100 -7.00 12.72 12.74
CA VAL A 100 -5.54 12.66 12.91
C VAL A 100 -5.09 11.24 13.21
N ILE A 101 -5.77 10.57 14.14
CA ILE A 101 -5.47 9.18 14.52
C ILE A 101 -5.68 8.24 13.32
N ARG A 102 -6.77 8.41 12.57
CA ARG A 102 -7.07 7.59 11.39
C ARG A 102 -6.01 7.75 10.30
N MET A 103 -5.54 8.99 10.05
CA MET A 103 -4.41 9.20 9.12
C MET A 103 -3.14 8.50 9.59
N ALA A 104 -2.79 8.57 10.88
CA ALA A 104 -1.64 7.88 11.42
C ALA A 104 -1.79 6.35 11.34
N ASP A 105 -2.98 5.84 11.66
CA ASP A 105 -3.28 4.41 11.61
C ASP A 105 -3.20 3.87 10.18
N THR A 106 -3.78 4.58 9.21
CA THR A 106 -3.75 4.18 7.80
C THR A 106 -2.35 4.35 7.20
N ASN A 107 -1.77 5.56 7.29
CA ASN A 107 -0.58 5.90 6.51
C ASN A 107 0.71 5.29 7.08
N PHE A 108 0.81 5.17 8.40
CA PHE A 108 2.01 4.69 9.08
C PHE A 108 1.83 3.30 9.69
N LEU A 109 0.89 3.11 10.63
CA LEU A 109 0.73 1.82 11.29
C LEU A 109 0.28 0.74 10.31
N GLY A 110 -0.56 1.08 9.32
CA GLY A 110 -0.94 0.17 8.25
C GLY A 110 0.26 -0.33 7.44
N ALA A 111 1.22 0.56 7.13
CA ALA A 111 2.46 0.16 6.47
C ALA A 111 3.27 -0.81 7.36
N LEU A 112 3.41 -0.52 8.65
CA LEU A 112 4.12 -1.41 9.59
C LEU A 112 3.47 -2.78 9.71
N ARG A 113 2.13 -2.85 9.77
CA ARG A 113 1.40 -4.13 9.81
C ARG A 113 1.65 -4.96 8.56
N VAL A 114 1.57 -4.35 7.38
CA VAL A 114 1.86 -5.04 6.10
C VAL A 114 3.30 -5.53 6.04
N LEU A 115 4.26 -4.70 6.45
CA LEU A 115 5.66 -5.11 6.55
C LEU A 115 5.85 -6.26 7.54
N GLY A 116 5.21 -6.19 8.71
CA GLY A 116 5.26 -7.24 9.72
C GLY A 116 4.81 -8.61 9.18
N ALA A 117 3.83 -8.64 8.29
CA ALA A 117 3.40 -9.86 7.62
C ALA A 117 4.43 -10.39 6.60
N CYS A 118 5.11 -9.50 5.87
CA CYS A 118 6.05 -9.88 4.80
C CYS A 118 7.45 -10.21 5.29
N MET A 119 7.96 -9.48 6.29
CA MET A 119 9.36 -9.53 6.74
C MET A 119 9.85 -10.92 7.14
N PRO A 120 9.11 -11.76 7.89
CA PRO A 120 9.61 -13.08 8.26
C PRO A 120 10.00 -13.92 7.04
N LYS A 121 9.22 -13.83 5.96
CA LYS A 121 9.50 -14.57 4.73
C LYS A 121 10.68 -13.97 3.96
N PHE A 122 10.73 -12.66 3.79
CA PHE A 122 11.83 -11.99 3.11
C PHE A 122 13.18 -12.25 3.79
N VAL A 123 13.22 -12.18 5.12
CA VAL A 123 14.43 -12.51 5.90
C VAL A 123 14.81 -13.98 5.73
N SER A 124 13.86 -14.91 5.83
CA SER A 124 14.16 -16.34 5.75
C SER A 124 14.65 -16.78 4.36
N THR A 125 14.31 -16.04 3.31
CA THR A 125 14.71 -16.34 1.93
C THR A 125 15.87 -15.48 1.43
N ASP A 126 16.36 -14.54 2.27
CA ASP A 126 17.34 -13.51 1.89
C ASP A 126 16.97 -12.80 0.58
N ASN A 127 15.67 -12.60 0.37
CA ASN A 127 15.15 -12.00 -0.85
C ASN A 127 13.83 -11.28 -0.55
N GLY A 128 13.71 -10.03 -1.03
CA GLY A 128 12.52 -9.23 -0.90
C GLY A 128 12.73 -7.81 -1.41
N HIS A 129 11.68 -7.22 -1.96
CA HIS A 129 11.69 -5.81 -2.37
C HIS A 129 10.54 -5.08 -1.69
N ILE A 130 10.86 -4.03 -0.96
CA ILE A 130 9.89 -3.21 -0.21
C ILE A 130 9.88 -1.81 -0.79
N VAL A 131 8.68 -1.33 -1.12
CA VAL A 131 8.46 0.06 -1.52
C VAL A 131 7.31 0.62 -0.69
N ILE A 132 7.53 1.78 -0.09
CA ILE A 132 6.50 2.57 0.58
C ILE A 132 6.38 3.90 -0.13
N VAL A 133 5.17 4.23 -0.56
CA VAL A 133 4.90 5.52 -1.21
C VAL A 133 4.64 6.56 -0.11
N GLY A 134 5.57 7.48 0.01
CA GLY A 134 5.47 8.64 0.91
C GLY A 134 4.91 9.87 0.20
N SER A 135 5.12 11.02 0.84
CA SER A 135 4.72 12.34 0.29
C SER A 135 5.76 13.41 0.63
N LEU A 136 5.82 14.44 -0.17
CA LEU A 136 6.59 15.65 0.16
C LEU A 136 6.12 16.29 1.48
N ALA A 137 4.85 16.10 1.86
CA ALA A 137 4.31 16.51 3.15
C ALA A 137 5.01 15.88 4.37
N GLY A 138 5.71 14.77 4.18
CA GLY A 138 6.52 14.13 5.24
C GLY A 138 7.89 14.81 5.43
N PHE A 139 8.35 15.60 4.47
CA PHE A 139 9.65 16.30 4.55
C PHE A 139 9.51 17.78 4.88
N THR A 140 8.35 18.37 4.63
CA THR A 140 8.09 19.79 4.86
C THR A 140 6.68 20.00 5.36
N GLY A 141 6.50 20.94 6.29
CA GLY A 141 5.18 21.30 6.79
C GLY A 141 4.32 21.92 5.68
N LEU A 142 3.12 21.38 5.49
CA LEU A 142 2.10 21.95 4.61
C LEU A 142 0.94 22.47 5.43
N GLN A 143 0.46 23.67 5.09
CA GLN A 143 -0.69 24.26 5.73
C GLN A 143 -1.93 23.39 5.52
N GLY A 144 -2.67 23.11 6.59
CA GLY A 144 -3.86 22.25 6.53
C GLY A 144 -3.58 20.75 6.41
N ALA A 145 -2.32 20.30 6.55
CA ALA A 145 -1.94 18.90 6.44
C ALA A 145 -1.33 18.33 7.74
N ILE A 146 -1.82 18.74 8.90
CA ILE A 146 -1.21 18.45 10.20
C ILE A 146 -1.06 16.94 10.43
N GLY A 147 -2.16 16.20 10.48
CA GLY A 147 -2.14 14.75 10.69
C GLY A 147 -1.49 13.98 9.53
N TYR A 148 -1.72 14.44 8.31
CA TYR A 148 -1.13 13.83 7.12
C TYR A 148 0.39 13.99 7.09
N GLY A 149 0.90 15.21 7.27
CA GLY A 149 2.33 15.46 7.31
C GLY A 149 3.02 14.69 8.44
N ALA A 150 2.44 14.67 9.64
CA ALA A 150 2.95 13.90 10.76
C ALA A 150 3.00 12.39 10.42
N SER A 151 1.91 11.82 9.92
CA SER A 151 1.84 10.37 9.60
C SER A 151 2.82 9.94 8.52
N LEU A 152 3.14 10.81 7.56
CA LEU A 152 4.09 10.50 6.49
C LEU A 152 5.54 10.82 6.84
N SER A 153 5.79 11.72 7.79
CA SER A 153 7.15 11.96 8.30
C SER A 153 7.68 10.75 9.09
N LEU A 154 6.82 9.98 9.75
CA LEU A 154 7.19 8.76 10.47
C LEU A 154 7.72 7.64 9.54
N ILE A 155 7.40 7.68 8.24
CA ILE A 155 7.91 6.70 7.27
C ILE A 155 9.40 6.85 7.01
N HIS A 156 9.98 8.01 7.31
CA HIS A 156 11.40 8.30 7.08
C HIS A 156 12.31 7.88 8.24
N ILE A 157 11.75 7.32 9.29
CA ILE A 157 12.51 6.78 10.40
C ILE A 157 12.92 5.34 10.07
#